data_3f9ad71ad9338d20a050032234938be6
#
_entry.id   3f9ad71ad9338d20a050032234938be6
#
_cell.length_a   1.000
_cell.length_b   1.000
_cell.length_c   1.000
_cell.angle_alpha   90.00
_cell.angle_beta   90.00
_cell.angle_gamma   90.00
#
_symmetry.space_group_name_H-M   'P 1'
#
loop_
_entity.id
_entity.type
_entity.pdbx_description
1 polymer ?
#
loop_
_entity_poly.entity_id
_entity_poly.type
_entity_poly.pdbx_seq_one_letter_code
_entity_poly.pdbx_strand_id
1 'polypeptide(L)'
;AASDVYKRQVEEQAENLRKMFLAMAKDIRVIMIKLADRLHNMRTLKYQSKEAQQRIARETQDIYCPIAQRLGISKIKIELEDLCMKYLYPDAYYDLVEKVALRKTERDTYIQGLVNDVKKYVTDAGIKAEIYGRAKHFFSIYKKMVNQDKTIDQIYDLFAIRILVDTIPDCYAVLGII
;
A
#
# COMPACT_ATOMS: atom_id res chain seq x y z
N ALA A 1 -38.58 -12.45 -6.50
CA ALA A 1 -38.46 -11.00 -6.77
C ALA A 1 -37.14 -10.39 -6.23
N ALA A 2 -36.89 -10.30 -4.90
CA ALA A 2 -35.64 -9.72 -4.36
C ALA A 2 -34.40 -10.61 -4.63
N SER A 3 -34.55 -11.92 -4.56
CA SER A 3 -33.50 -12.91 -4.87
C SER A 3 -33.03 -12.86 -6.32
N ASP A 4 -33.95 -12.59 -7.25
CA ASP A 4 -33.66 -12.55 -8.69
C ASP A 4 -32.92 -11.25 -9.09
N VAL A 5 -33.26 -10.15 -8.44
CA VAL A 5 -32.55 -8.87 -8.59
C VAL A 5 -31.12 -8.99 -8.08
N TYR A 6 -30.93 -9.62 -6.92
CA TYR A 6 -29.60 -9.84 -6.35
C TYR A 6 -28.73 -10.76 -7.24
N LYS A 7 -29.32 -11.88 -7.73
CA LYS A 7 -28.62 -12.76 -8.70
C LYS A 7 -28.20 -12.02 -9.96
N ARG A 8 -29.10 -11.23 -10.57
CA ARG A 8 -28.75 -10.42 -11.73
C ARG A 8 -27.60 -9.44 -11.47
N GLN A 9 -27.61 -8.77 -10.32
CA GLN A 9 -26.52 -7.86 -9.96
C GLN A 9 -25.16 -8.57 -9.82
N VAL A 10 -25.15 -9.77 -9.23
CA VAL A 10 -23.92 -10.57 -9.09
C VAL A 10 -23.43 -11.06 -10.46
N GLU A 11 -24.34 -11.50 -11.33
CA GLU A 11 -24.00 -11.92 -12.69
C GLU A 11 -23.49 -10.77 -13.56
N GLU A 12 -24.11 -9.59 -13.47
CA GLU A 12 -23.62 -8.38 -14.16
C GLU A 12 -22.25 -7.93 -13.66
N GLN A 13 -22.00 -7.99 -12.35
CA GLN A 13 -20.68 -7.69 -11.80
C GLN A 13 -19.61 -8.67 -12.28
N ALA A 14 -19.92 -9.97 -12.28
CA ALA A 14 -19.01 -11.00 -12.76
C ALA A 14 -18.70 -10.82 -14.26
N GLU A 15 -19.69 -10.52 -15.08
CA GLU A 15 -19.50 -10.29 -16.52
C GLU A 15 -18.72 -8.98 -16.79
N ASN A 16 -18.96 -7.93 -16.03
CA ASN A 16 -18.19 -6.69 -16.13
C ASN A 16 -16.73 -6.89 -15.74
N LEU A 17 -16.46 -7.66 -14.69
CA LEU A 17 -15.09 -8.04 -14.31
C LEU A 17 -14.42 -8.89 -15.39
N ARG A 18 -15.13 -9.86 -15.96
CA ARG A 18 -14.62 -10.69 -17.06
C ARG A 18 -14.25 -9.85 -18.29
N LYS A 19 -15.14 -8.93 -18.71
CA LYS A 19 -14.88 -8.01 -19.82
C LYS A 19 -13.67 -7.11 -19.53
N MET A 20 -13.57 -6.62 -18.31
CA MET A 20 -12.43 -5.83 -17.86
C MET A 20 -11.14 -6.64 -17.96
N PHE A 21 -11.08 -7.87 -17.45
CA PHE A 21 -9.89 -8.73 -17.55
C PHE A 21 -9.50 -9.05 -19.00
N LEU A 22 -10.49 -9.30 -19.86
CA LEU A 22 -10.21 -9.54 -21.30
C LEU A 22 -9.66 -8.28 -21.99
N ALA A 23 -10.18 -7.10 -21.67
CA ALA A 23 -9.65 -5.84 -22.20
C ALA A 23 -8.22 -5.57 -21.69
N MET A 24 -7.96 -5.87 -20.40
CA MET A 24 -6.64 -5.76 -19.77
C MET A 24 -5.61 -6.68 -20.41
N ALA A 25 -6.00 -7.89 -20.80
CA ALA A 25 -5.12 -8.82 -21.48
C ALA A 25 -4.70 -8.35 -22.89
N LYS A 26 -5.52 -7.49 -23.52
CA LYS A 26 -5.25 -6.91 -24.84
C LYS A 26 -4.41 -5.64 -24.77
N ASP A 27 -4.61 -4.82 -23.75
CA ASP A 27 -3.93 -3.53 -23.61
C ASP A 27 -3.75 -3.14 -22.12
N ILE A 28 -2.49 -3.11 -21.68
CA ILE A 28 -2.14 -2.77 -20.29
C ILE A 28 -2.57 -1.33 -19.89
N ARG A 29 -2.72 -0.43 -20.84
CA ARG A 29 -3.17 0.95 -20.58
C ARG A 29 -4.56 0.98 -19.98
N VAL A 30 -5.43 0.03 -20.35
CA VAL A 30 -6.77 -0.10 -19.76
C VAL A 30 -6.70 -0.33 -18.25
N ILE A 31 -5.74 -1.13 -17.78
CA ILE A 31 -5.51 -1.37 -16.36
C ILE A 31 -5.08 -0.08 -15.65
N MET A 32 -4.13 0.64 -16.25
CA MET A 32 -3.61 1.87 -15.66
C MET A 32 -4.71 2.91 -15.48
N ILE A 33 -5.56 3.09 -16.49
CA ILE A 33 -6.71 3.99 -16.44
C ILE A 33 -7.70 3.53 -15.35
N LYS A 34 -8.02 2.24 -15.29
CA LYS A 34 -8.94 1.68 -14.28
C LYS A 34 -8.41 1.81 -12.86
N LEU A 35 -7.11 1.61 -12.64
CA LEU A 35 -6.48 1.81 -11.33
C LEU A 35 -6.50 3.29 -10.92
N ALA A 36 -6.27 4.22 -11.85
CA ALA A 36 -6.34 5.65 -11.60
C ALA A 36 -7.77 6.09 -11.26
N ASP A 37 -8.76 5.63 -12.03
CA ASP A 37 -10.18 5.86 -11.78
C ASP A 37 -10.59 5.30 -10.40
N ARG A 38 -10.23 4.06 -10.10
CA ARG A 38 -10.52 3.43 -8.80
C ARG A 38 -9.88 4.20 -7.65
N LEU A 39 -8.66 4.66 -7.80
CA LEU A 39 -7.98 5.45 -6.79
C LEU A 39 -8.71 6.79 -6.55
N HIS A 40 -9.13 7.47 -7.62
CA HIS A 40 -9.93 8.70 -7.51
C HIS A 40 -11.25 8.43 -6.76
N ASN A 41 -11.97 7.36 -7.13
CA ASN A 41 -13.21 6.96 -6.48
C ASN A 41 -13.00 6.65 -5.00
N MET A 42 -11.92 5.98 -4.64
CA MET A 42 -11.59 5.69 -3.24
C MET A 42 -11.26 6.95 -2.43
N ARG A 43 -10.59 7.95 -3.02
CA ARG A 43 -10.31 9.24 -2.37
C ARG A 43 -11.57 10.05 -2.08
N THR A 44 -12.58 9.91 -2.93
CA THR A 44 -13.87 10.63 -2.84
C THR A 44 -14.98 9.79 -2.18
N LEU A 45 -14.68 8.58 -1.70
CA LEU A 45 -15.65 7.61 -1.23
C LEU A 45 -16.46 8.09 0.00
N LYS A 46 -15.97 9.08 0.73
CA LYS A 46 -16.66 9.69 1.89
C LYS A 46 -18.04 10.29 1.57
N TYR A 47 -18.30 10.60 0.30
CA TYR A 47 -19.59 11.17 -0.14
C TYR A 47 -20.65 10.10 -0.48
N GLN A 48 -20.31 8.82 -0.40
CA GLN A 48 -21.21 7.71 -0.65
C GLN A 48 -21.89 7.22 0.64
N SER A 49 -22.97 6.44 0.53
CA SER A 49 -23.59 5.78 1.69
C SER A 49 -22.62 4.79 2.34
N LYS A 50 -22.82 4.47 3.63
CA LYS A 50 -21.95 3.52 4.35
C LYS A 50 -21.91 2.15 3.70
N GLU A 51 -23.06 1.66 3.19
CA GLU A 51 -23.16 0.39 2.48
C GLU A 51 -22.34 0.41 1.18
N ALA A 52 -22.44 1.51 0.42
CA ALA A 52 -21.66 1.69 -0.80
C ALA A 52 -20.16 1.79 -0.49
N GLN A 53 -19.79 2.52 0.57
CA GLN A 53 -18.40 2.63 1.02
C GLN A 53 -17.79 1.25 1.30
N GLN A 54 -18.47 0.42 2.08
CA GLN A 54 -17.98 -0.92 2.42
C GLN A 54 -17.90 -1.83 1.19
N ARG A 55 -18.93 -1.83 0.34
CA ARG A 55 -18.96 -2.64 -0.87
C ARG A 55 -17.82 -2.27 -1.83
N ILE A 56 -17.64 -0.97 -2.10
CA ILE A 56 -16.59 -0.48 -3.01
C ILE A 56 -15.19 -0.72 -2.42
N ALA A 57 -15.01 -0.52 -1.11
CA ALA A 57 -13.75 -0.79 -0.44
C ALA A 57 -13.40 -2.28 -0.48
N ARG A 58 -14.37 -3.19 -0.27
CA ARG A 58 -14.18 -4.65 -0.37
C ARG A 58 -13.78 -5.06 -1.78
N GLU A 59 -14.52 -4.61 -2.79
CA GLU A 59 -14.19 -4.86 -4.19
C GLU A 59 -12.77 -4.37 -4.54
N THR A 60 -12.41 -3.19 -4.03
CA THR A 60 -11.08 -2.62 -4.26
C THR A 60 -9.97 -3.46 -3.62
N GLN A 61 -10.19 -3.92 -2.39
CA GLN A 61 -9.23 -4.76 -1.66
C GLN A 61 -9.04 -6.13 -2.33
N ASP A 62 -10.14 -6.73 -2.79
CA ASP A 62 -10.12 -8.11 -3.30
C ASP A 62 -9.65 -8.19 -4.76
N ILE A 63 -9.83 -7.11 -5.55
CA ILE A 63 -9.56 -7.13 -7.00
C ILE A 63 -8.44 -6.16 -7.38
N TYR A 64 -8.59 -4.87 -7.07
CA TYR A 64 -7.69 -3.84 -7.60
C TYR A 64 -6.33 -3.81 -6.88
N CYS A 65 -6.28 -4.05 -5.56
CA CYS A 65 -5.02 -4.11 -4.83
C CYS A 65 -4.13 -5.27 -5.31
N PRO A 66 -4.63 -6.51 -5.51
CA PRO A 66 -3.84 -7.60 -6.09
C PRO A 66 -3.37 -7.31 -7.52
N ILE A 67 -4.19 -6.66 -8.35
CA ILE A 67 -3.80 -6.25 -9.71
C ILE A 67 -2.63 -5.26 -9.65
N ALA A 68 -2.76 -4.19 -8.85
CA ALA A 68 -1.72 -3.20 -8.68
C ALA A 68 -0.42 -3.82 -8.15
N GLN A 69 -0.52 -4.81 -7.27
CA GLN A 69 0.64 -5.56 -6.75
C GLN A 69 1.33 -6.36 -7.85
N ARG A 70 0.59 -7.12 -8.66
CA ARG A 70 1.15 -7.94 -9.75
C ARG A 70 1.82 -7.10 -10.84
N LEU A 71 1.30 -5.89 -11.07
CA LEU A 71 1.88 -4.94 -12.02
C LEU A 71 3.04 -4.13 -11.43
N GLY A 72 3.39 -4.32 -10.15
CA GLY A 72 4.47 -3.59 -9.49
C GLY A 72 4.16 -2.11 -9.22
N ILE A 73 2.88 -1.67 -9.36
CA ILE A 73 2.47 -0.28 -9.17
C ILE A 73 2.29 0.00 -7.68
N SER A 74 3.40 -0.06 -6.95
CA SER A 74 3.42 -0.02 -5.48
C SER A 74 2.78 1.23 -4.87
N LYS A 75 2.93 2.40 -5.51
CA LYS A 75 2.35 3.67 -5.00
C LYS A 75 0.81 3.60 -4.97
N ILE A 76 0.20 3.17 -6.07
CA ILE A 76 -1.26 3.04 -6.15
C ILE A 76 -1.76 1.94 -5.22
N LYS A 77 -1.09 0.78 -5.20
CA LYS A 77 -1.43 -0.32 -4.30
C LYS A 77 -1.48 0.13 -2.85
N ILE A 78 -0.43 0.79 -2.38
CA ILE A 78 -0.30 1.26 -1.00
C ILE A 78 -1.47 2.18 -0.62
N GLU A 79 -1.74 3.17 -1.45
CA GLU A 79 -2.80 4.14 -1.18
C GLU A 79 -4.20 3.48 -1.23
N LEU A 80 -4.44 2.57 -2.17
CA LEU A 80 -5.68 1.80 -2.22
C LEU A 80 -5.86 0.93 -0.97
N GLU A 81 -4.82 0.22 -0.52
CA GLU A 81 -4.87 -0.61 0.68
C GLU A 81 -5.16 0.21 1.95
N ASP A 82 -4.52 1.36 2.13
CA ASP A 82 -4.76 2.25 3.28
C ASP A 82 -6.16 2.86 3.23
N LEU A 83 -6.67 3.24 2.05
CA LEU A 83 -8.03 3.70 1.88
C LEU A 83 -9.05 2.58 2.13
N CYS A 84 -8.80 1.36 1.67
CA CYS A 84 -9.65 0.21 1.99
C CYS A 84 -9.71 -0.03 3.50
N MET A 85 -8.58 -0.02 4.19
CA MET A 85 -8.52 -0.18 5.65
C MET A 85 -9.37 0.86 6.37
N LYS A 86 -9.31 2.12 5.94
CA LYS A 86 -10.09 3.22 6.53
C LYS A 86 -11.60 2.95 6.52
N TYR A 87 -12.14 2.31 5.46
CA TYR A 87 -13.58 2.07 5.32
C TYR A 87 -14.01 0.69 5.81
N LEU A 88 -13.13 -0.31 5.76
CA LEU A 88 -13.45 -1.68 6.19
C LEU A 88 -13.17 -1.90 7.67
N TYR A 89 -12.14 -1.26 8.21
CA TYR A 89 -11.66 -1.42 9.59
C TYR A 89 -11.41 -0.05 10.23
N PRO A 90 -12.44 0.82 10.35
CA PRO A 90 -12.26 2.22 10.75
C PRO A 90 -11.60 2.37 12.13
N ASP A 91 -12.04 1.58 13.12
CA ASP A 91 -11.51 1.66 14.48
C ASP A 91 -10.00 1.34 14.50
N ALA A 92 -9.60 0.27 13.84
CA ALA A 92 -8.19 -0.12 13.73
C ALA A 92 -7.37 0.92 12.93
N TYR A 93 -7.96 1.52 11.90
CA TYR A 93 -7.30 2.55 11.10
C TYR A 93 -7.02 3.81 11.95
N TYR A 94 -8.01 4.33 12.65
CA TYR A 94 -7.86 5.56 13.44
C TYR A 94 -6.98 5.35 14.67
N ASP A 95 -7.09 4.21 15.36
CA ASP A 95 -6.17 3.83 16.45
C ASP A 95 -4.71 3.80 15.96
N LEU A 96 -4.48 3.21 14.79
CA LEU A 96 -3.14 3.14 14.20
C LEU A 96 -2.62 4.52 13.79
N VAL A 97 -3.46 5.36 13.18
CA VAL A 97 -3.10 6.74 12.81
C VAL A 97 -2.70 7.55 14.04
N GLU A 98 -3.46 7.45 15.14
CA GLU A 98 -3.15 8.15 16.39
C GLU A 98 -1.83 7.68 16.99
N LYS A 99 -1.63 6.38 17.14
CA LYS A 99 -0.40 5.80 17.69
C LYS A 99 0.83 6.11 16.86
N VAL A 100 0.71 6.11 15.53
CA VAL A 100 1.80 6.48 14.62
C VAL A 100 2.08 7.98 14.66
N ALA A 101 1.05 8.82 14.79
CA ALA A 101 1.20 10.28 14.89
C ALA A 101 1.92 10.72 16.16
N LEU A 102 1.58 10.13 17.32
CA LEU A 102 2.20 10.42 18.61
C LEU A 102 3.73 10.23 18.60
N ARG A 103 4.24 9.31 17.80
CA ARG A 103 5.67 8.98 17.71
C ARG A 103 6.37 9.61 16.51
N LYS A 104 5.67 10.46 15.75
CA LYS A 104 6.17 10.94 14.45
C LYS A 104 7.47 11.73 14.58
N THR A 105 7.54 12.69 15.51
CA THR A 105 8.70 13.61 15.62
C THR A 105 9.97 12.89 16.05
N GLU A 106 9.90 12.07 17.11
CA GLU A 106 11.05 11.28 17.60
C GLU A 106 11.56 10.33 16.53
N ARG A 107 10.64 9.69 15.86
CA ARG A 107 10.86 8.74 14.79
C ARG A 107 11.52 9.38 13.57
N ASP A 108 10.98 10.50 13.08
CA ASP A 108 11.50 11.16 11.88
C ASP A 108 12.94 11.67 12.14
N THR A 109 13.23 12.15 13.36
CA THR A 109 14.59 12.53 13.78
C THR A 109 15.53 11.31 13.79
N TYR A 110 15.09 10.18 14.36
CA TYR A 110 15.88 8.95 14.40
C TYR A 110 16.18 8.40 13.00
N ILE A 111 15.17 8.35 12.14
CA ILE A 111 15.34 7.88 10.76
C ILE A 111 16.30 8.80 9.99
N GLN A 112 16.17 10.11 10.15
CA GLN A 112 17.06 11.05 9.48
C GLN A 112 18.49 10.89 9.94
N GLY A 113 18.73 10.63 11.23
CA GLY A 113 20.04 10.29 11.77
C GLY A 113 20.61 9.03 11.09
N LEU A 114 19.85 7.94 11.08
CA LEU A 114 20.27 6.69 10.42
C LEU A 114 20.53 6.85 8.92
N VAL A 115 19.70 7.62 8.21
CA VAL A 115 19.90 7.90 6.77
C VAL A 115 21.21 8.65 6.55
N ASN A 116 21.54 9.61 7.42
CA ASN A 116 22.78 10.37 7.32
C ASN A 116 24.01 9.50 7.59
N ASP A 117 23.95 8.61 8.60
CA ASP A 117 25.04 7.68 8.91
C ASP A 117 25.29 6.70 7.76
N VAL A 118 24.23 6.09 7.26
CA VAL A 118 24.31 5.17 6.12
C VAL A 118 24.84 5.88 4.87
N LYS A 119 24.38 7.11 4.62
CA LYS A 119 24.88 7.93 3.51
C LYS A 119 26.37 8.19 3.61
N LYS A 120 26.88 8.48 4.83
CA LYS A 120 28.29 8.66 5.06
C LYS A 120 29.08 7.39 4.72
N TYR A 121 28.70 6.22 5.29
CA TYR A 121 29.40 4.95 5.04
C TYR A 121 29.43 4.56 3.56
N VAL A 122 28.31 4.72 2.86
CA VAL A 122 28.19 4.40 1.43
C VAL A 122 29.02 5.35 0.57
N THR A 123 29.06 6.65 0.93
CA THR A 123 29.86 7.64 0.23
C THR A 123 31.36 7.41 0.48
N ASP A 124 31.78 7.11 1.72
CA ASP A 124 33.17 6.82 2.07
C ASP A 124 33.70 5.57 1.34
N ALA A 125 32.83 4.64 1.01
CA ALA A 125 33.14 3.47 0.17
C ALA A 125 33.15 3.78 -1.34
N GLY A 126 32.93 5.03 -1.75
CA GLY A 126 32.95 5.46 -3.15
C GLY A 126 31.73 5.00 -3.97
N ILE A 127 30.66 4.53 -3.33
CA ILE A 127 29.46 4.06 -4.00
C ILE A 127 28.46 5.20 -4.16
N LYS A 128 28.00 5.41 -5.40
CA LYS A 128 26.93 6.37 -5.69
C LYS A 128 25.57 5.75 -5.39
N ALA A 129 24.81 6.35 -4.47
CA ALA A 129 23.52 5.84 -4.05
C ALA A 129 22.52 6.95 -3.72
N GLU A 130 21.24 6.67 -4.00
CA GLU A 130 20.12 7.43 -3.43
C GLU A 130 19.63 6.72 -2.16
N ILE A 131 19.63 7.44 -1.02
CA ILE A 131 19.30 6.88 0.29
C ILE A 131 18.17 7.69 0.92
N TYR A 132 17.09 6.99 1.28
CA TYR A 132 15.95 7.63 1.96
C TYR A 132 15.24 6.69 2.92
N GLY A 133 14.73 7.29 4.00
CA GLY A 133 13.85 6.59 4.94
C GLY A 133 12.46 6.35 4.34
N ARG A 134 11.89 5.19 4.59
CA ARG A 134 10.54 4.82 4.20
C ARG A 134 9.74 4.35 5.40
N ALA A 135 8.66 5.06 5.73
CA ALA A 135 7.66 4.56 6.67
C ALA A 135 6.84 3.43 6.03
N LYS A 136 6.51 2.40 6.80
CA LYS A 136 5.52 1.41 6.38
C LYS A 136 4.13 2.04 6.40
N HIS A 137 3.33 1.68 5.41
CA HIS A 137 1.94 2.11 5.32
C HIS A 137 1.04 1.36 6.30
N PHE A 138 -0.08 1.96 6.66
CA PHE A 138 -0.96 1.51 7.75
C PHE A 138 -1.46 0.08 7.56
N PHE A 139 -1.92 -0.25 6.36
CA PHE A 139 -2.41 -1.61 6.10
C PHE A 139 -1.35 -2.70 6.28
N SER A 140 -0.09 -2.43 5.92
CA SER A 140 1.01 -3.39 6.15
C SER A 140 1.30 -3.59 7.63
N ILE A 141 1.20 -2.54 8.44
CA ILE A 141 1.35 -2.62 9.90
C ILE A 141 0.18 -3.44 10.47
N TYR A 142 -1.05 -3.08 10.12
CA TYR A 142 -2.26 -3.78 10.54
C TYR A 142 -2.21 -5.27 10.21
N LYS A 143 -1.86 -5.61 8.97
CA LYS A 143 -1.74 -7.01 8.53
C LYS A 143 -0.72 -7.79 9.36
N LYS A 144 0.41 -7.17 9.75
CA LYS A 144 1.37 -7.79 10.66
C LYS A 144 0.81 -7.99 12.06
N MET A 145 0.13 -6.98 12.60
CA MET A 145 -0.52 -7.07 13.92
C MET A 145 -1.48 -8.26 13.96
N VAL A 146 -2.37 -8.36 12.96
CA VAL A 146 -3.37 -9.44 12.88
C VAL A 146 -2.72 -10.81 12.65
N ASN A 147 -1.78 -10.92 11.70
CA ASN A 147 -1.17 -12.22 11.37
C ASN A 147 -0.24 -12.77 12.45
N GLN A 148 0.35 -11.90 13.27
CA GLN A 148 1.32 -12.29 14.31
C GLN A 148 0.76 -12.14 15.73
N ASP A 149 -0.51 -11.74 15.86
CA ASP A 149 -1.17 -11.45 17.14
C ASP A 149 -0.32 -10.50 18.03
N LYS A 150 0.13 -9.38 17.42
CA LYS A 150 1.01 -8.40 18.05
C LYS A 150 0.35 -7.04 18.16
N THR A 151 0.69 -6.31 19.23
CA THR A 151 0.38 -4.89 19.34
C THR A 151 1.36 -4.06 18.51
N ILE A 152 1.03 -2.81 18.24
CA ILE A 152 1.91 -1.90 17.49
C ILE A 152 3.27 -1.72 18.17
N ASP A 153 3.33 -1.77 19.50
CA ASP A 153 4.55 -1.64 20.31
C ASP A 153 5.51 -2.82 20.13
N GLN A 154 4.99 -3.95 19.68
CA GLN A 154 5.76 -5.17 19.40
C GLN A 154 6.20 -5.27 17.94
N ILE A 155 5.88 -4.25 17.12
CA ILE A 155 6.29 -4.20 15.71
C ILE A 155 7.46 -3.23 15.58
N TYR A 156 8.67 -3.77 15.52
CA TYR A 156 9.92 -2.99 15.47
C TYR A 156 10.28 -2.50 14.05
N ASP A 157 9.70 -3.09 13.00
CA ASP A 157 10.01 -2.78 11.61
C ASP A 157 9.00 -1.79 10.97
N LEU A 158 8.61 -0.77 11.72
CA LEU A 158 7.74 0.31 11.23
C LEU A 158 8.39 1.17 10.14
N PHE A 159 9.70 1.07 10.01
CA PHE A 159 10.53 1.83 9.08
C PHE A 159 11.49 0.92 8.33
N ALA A 160 11.91 1.42 7.17
CA ALA A 160 12.99 0.84 6.39
C ALA A 160 13.82 1.97 5.77
N ILE A 161 15.10 1.74 5.61
CA ILE A 161 15.96 2.57 4.74
C ILE A 161 15.97 1.90 3.38
N ARG A 162 15.76 2.68 2.34
CA ARG A 162 15.90 2.24 0.96
C ARG A 162 17.13 2.88 0.36
N ILE A 163 17.98 2.05 -0.24
CA ILE A 163 19.19 2.45 -0.91
C ILE A 163 19.08 2.01 -2.36
N LEU A 164 19.13 2.95 -3.28
CA LEU A 164 19.14 2.70 -4.72
C LEU A 164 20.54 2.90 -5.24
N VAL A 165 21.05 1.91 -5.95
CA VAL A 165 22.39 1.91 -6.56
C VAL A 165 22.27 1.55 -8.03
N ASP A 166 23.30 1.90 -8.82
CA ASP A 166 23.27 1.74 -10.26
C ASP A 166 23.55 0.30 -10.72
N THR A 167 24.29 -0.50 -9.92
CA THR A 167 24.70 -1.86 -10.32
C THR A 167 24.38 -2.92 -9.26
N ILE A 168 24.25 -4.18 -9.69
CA ILE A 168 24.06 -5.32 -8.80
C ILE A 168 25.25 -5.55 -7.85
N PRO A 169 26.51 -5.45 -8.30
CA PRO A 169 27.68 -5.50 -7.40
C PRO A 169 27.62 -4.46 -6.29
N ASP A 170 27.22 -3.22 -6.60
CA ASP A 170 27.09 -2.15 -5.60
C ASP A 170 26.01 -2.49 -4.56
N CYS A 171 24.93 -3.17 -4.98
CA CYS A 171 23.88 -3.63 -4.07
C CYS A 171 24.43 -4.57 -2.99
N TYR A 172 25.28 -5.52 -3.38
CA TYR A 172 25.94 -6.44 -2.44
C TYR A 172 27.05 -5.75 -1.63
N ALA A 173 27.77 -4.82 -2.24
CA ALA A 173 28.80 -4.03 -1.53
C ALA A 173 28.17 -3.19 -0.42
N VAL A 174 27.06 -2.50 -0.69
CA VAL A 174 26.31 -1.74 0.31
C VAL A 174 25.78 -2.65 1.42
N LEU A 175 25.26 -3.84 1.10
CA LEU A 175 24.81 -4.80 2.10
C LEU A 175 25.95 -5.24 3.05
N GLY A 176 27.17 -5.30 2.55
CA GLY A 176 28.34 -5.64 3.36
C GLY A 176 28.90 -4.49 4.22
N ILE A 177 28.52 -3.23 3.92
CA ILE A 177 28.93 -2.02 4.64
C ILE A 177 28.00 -1.72 5.82
N ILE A 178 26.71 -2.08 5.71
CA ILE A 178 25.66 -1.84 6.71
C ILE A 178 25.55 -3.01 7.68
#